data_a50a4e1b6f39f246c6dc06015d305010
#
_entry.id   a50a4e1b6f39f246c6dc06015d305010
#
_cell.length_a   1.000
_cell.length_b   1.000
_cell.length_c   1.000
_cell.angle_alpha   90.00
_cell.angle_beta   90.00
_cell.angle_gamma   90.00
#
_symmetry.space_group_name_H-M   'P 1'
#
loop_
_entity.id
_entity.type
_entity.pdbx_description
1 polymer ?
#
loop_
_entity_poly.entity_id
_entity_poly.type
_entity_poly.pdbx_seq_one_letter_code
_entity_poly.pdbx_strand_id
1 'polypeptide(L)'
;MWDSCPPDPPVRPPHAHPPQVTPESITEFAWETLNNGQVIPGYGHAVLRKTDPRYTSQREFALKHMPDDDLFKLVNTVYEVMPGVLTEHGKTKNPYPNVDSHSGVLLKYYGLEQYDYYTVLFGVGRAFGVLAQLFWDRALKLPLERPKSVTSDWLTKFFKDNPDGLK
;
A
#
# COMPACT_ATOMS: atom_id res chain seq x y z
N MET A 1 21.18 -30.50 1.71
CA MET A 1 20.83 -29.73 2.92
C MET A 1 19.78 -28.67 2.52
N TRP A 2 18.60 -29.16 2.03
CA TRP A 2 17.45 -28.34 1.55
C TRP A 2 16.11 -28.92 2.02
N ASP A 3 16.11 -29.72 3.13
CA ASP A 3 14.95 -30.49 3.57
C ASP A 3 14.23 -29.88 4.79
N SER A 4 14.19 -28.55 4.90
CA SER A 4 13.39 -27.88 5.92
C SER A 4 12.51 -26.77 5.35
N CYS A 5 11.72 -27.11 4.33
CA CYS A 5 10.57 -26.31 4.00
C CYS A 5 9.52 -26.50 5.11
N PRO A 6 8.99 -25.46 5.74
CA PRO A 6 7.90 -25.63 6.69
C PRO A 6 6.72 -26.30 5.98
N PRO A 7 5.93 -27.14 6.69
CA PRO A 7 4.76 -27.77 6.10
C PRO A 7 3.81 -26.68 5.55
N ASP A 8 3.24 -26.97 4.38
CA ASP A 8 2.23 -26.10 3.77
C ASP A 8 1.12 -25.79 4.77
N PRO A 9 0.65 -24.55 4.84
CA PRO A 9 -0.48 -24.21 5.69
C PRO A 9 -1.68 -25.07 5.30
N PRO A 10 -2.54 -25.46 6.25
CA PRO A 10 -3.67 -26.33 5.99
C PRO A 10 -4.53 -25.77 4.87
N VAL A 11 -4.72 -26.57 3.83
CA VAL A 11 -5.58 -26.24 2.68
C VAL A 11 -6.97 -25.94 3.24
N ARG A 12 -7.40 -24.69 3.08
CA ARG A 12 -8.76 -24.27 3.46
C ARG A 12 -9.75 -25.08 2.61
N PRO A 13 -10.75 -25.76 3.21
CA PRO A 13 -11.70 -26.55 2.45
C PRO A 13 -12.41 -25.68 1.40
N PRO A 14 -12.65 -26.21 0.18
CA PRO A 14 -13.38 -25.48 -0.84
C PRO A 14 -14.83 -25.25 -0.38
N HIS A 15 -15.24 -23.96 -0.38
CA HIS A 15 -16.63 -23.51 -0.41
C HIS A 15 -17.50 -23.72 0.84
N ALA A 16 -17.13 -23.11 1.94
CA ALA A 16 -18.15 -22.38 2.68
C ALA A 16 -18.36 -21.06 1.92
N HIS A 17 -19.58 -20.72 1.50
CA HIS A 17 -19.88 -19.37 1.02
C HIS A 17 -19.31 -18.38 2.04
N PRO A 18 -18.47 -17.43 1.63
CA PRO A 18 -17.94 -16.49 2.60
C PRO A 18 -19.16 -15.85 3.29
N PRO A 19 -19.13 -15.71 4.63
CA PRO A 19 -20.18 -14.99 5.32
C PRO A 19 -20.36 -13.65 4.60
N GLN A 20 -21.62 -13.26 4.42
CA GLN A 20 -21.95 -12.03 3.70
C GLN A 20 -21.18 -10.89 4.36
N VAL A 21 -20.15 -10.39 3.68
CA VAL A 21 -19.26 -9.37 4.25
C VAL A 21 -20.02 -8.06 4.25
N THR A 22 -20.37 -7.60 5.43
CA THR A 22 -21.06 -6.32 5.64
C THR A 22 -20.10 -5.28 6.19
N PRO A 23 -20.39 -3.98 6.06
CA PRO A 23 -19.60 -2.91 6.69
C PRO A 23 -19.40 -3.14 8.19
N GLU A 24 -20.42 -3.68 8.88
CA GLU A 24 -20.38 -3.96 10.32
C GLU A 24 -19.39 -5.08 10.63
N SER A 25 -19.41 -6.18 9.86
CA SER A 25 -18.47 -7.29 10.05
C SER A 25 -17.02 -6.89 9.76
N ILE A 26 -16.79 -5.99 8.80
CA ILE A 26 -15.47 -5.41 8.51
C ILE A 26 -15.01 -4.54 9.68
N THR A 27 -15.92 -3.74 10.23
CA THR A 27 -15.62 -2.87 11.38
C THR A 27 -15.21 -3.70 12.60
N GLU A 28 -15.98 -4.74 12.92
CA GLU A 28 -15.70 -5.66 14.03
C GLU A 28 -14.35 -6.34 13.87
N PHE A 29 -14.08 -6.92 12.69
CA PHE A 29 -12.80 -7.53 12.37
C PHE A 29 -11.63 -6.55 12.50
N ALA A 30 -11.81 -5.31 12.02
CA ALA A 30 -10.78 -4.29 12.10
C ALA A 30 -10.44 -3.94 13.56
N TRP A 31 -11.45 -3.75 14.40
CA TRP A 31 -11.25 -3.47 15.82
C TRP A 31 -10.62 -4.65 16.57
N GLU A 32 -11.03 -5.88 16.27
CA GLU A 32 -10.39 -7.07 16.84
C GLU A 32 -8.91 -7.12 16.47
N THR A 33 -8.58 -6.92 15.19
CA THR A 33 -7.19 -6.90 14.69
C THR A 33 -6.34 -5.84 15.38
N LEU A 34 -6.87 -4.61 15.48
CA LEU A 34 -6.17 -3.48 16.10
C LEU A 34 -6.00 -3.66 17.62
N ASN A 35 -6.99 -4.21 18.30
CA ASN A 35 -6.93 -4.49 19.75
C ASN A 35 -5.94 -5.61 20.08
N ASN A 36 -5.74 -6.56 19.17
CA ASN A 36 -4.69 -7.58 19.26
C ASN A 36 -3.28 -7.06 18.94
N GLY A 37 -3.12 -5.74 18.76
CA GLY A 37 -1.83 -5.11 18.47
C GLY A 37 -1.31 -5.34 17.06
N GLN A 38 -2.16 -5.84 16.17
CA GLN A 38 -1.84 -6.04 14.75
C GLN A 38 -2.15 -4.78 13.94
N VAL A 39 -1.59 -4.71 12.74
CA VAL A 39 -1.85 -3.63 11.79
C VAL A 39 -2.81 -4.11 10.69
N ILE A 40 -3.51 -3.17 10.06
CA ILE A 40 -4.34 -3.47 8.90
C ILE A 40 -3.45 -3.37 7.64
N PRO A 41 -3.14 -4.48 6.96
CA PRO A 41 -2.34 -4.46 5.75
C PRO A 41 -2.98 -3.61 4.65
N GLY A 42 -2.16 -2.92 3.84
CA GLY A 42 -2.64 -2.07 2.76
C GLY A 42 -3.09 -0.68 3.20
N TYR A 43 -3.03 -0.35 4.49
CA TYR A 43 -3.39 0.96 5.03
C TYR A 43 -2.21 1.60 5.77
N GLY A 44 -2.16 2.93 5.70
CA GLY A 44 -1.06 3.68 6.27
C GLY A 44 0.11 3.90 5.33
N HIS A 45 0.93 4.91 5.63
CA HIS A 45 2.14 5.22 4.88
C HIS A 45 3.10 6.05 5.72
N ALA A 46 4.40 5.78 5.58
CA ALA A 46 5.43 6.52 6.31
C ALA A 46 5.48 8.01 5.91
N VAL A 47 5.27 8.32 4.62
CA VAL A 47 5.41 9.65 4.03
C VAL A 47 4.07 10.29 3.68
N LEU A 48 3.20 9.58 2.96
CA LEU A 48 1.92 10.11 2.50
C LEU A 48 0.98 10.40 3.68
N ARG A 49 0.16 11.45 3.54
CA ARG A 49 -0.87 11.87 4.51
C ARG A 49 -2.27 11.94 3.91
N LYS A 50 -2.40 11.47 2.66
CA LYS A 50 -3.65 11.30 1.92
C LYS A 50 -3.61 9.94 1.22
N THR A 51 -4.72 9.56 0.57
CA THR A 51 -4.79 8.35 -0.26
C THR A 51 -3.63 8.32 -1.26
N ASP A 52 -3.02 7.15 -1.41
CA ASP A 52 -1.95 6.94 -2.38
C ASP A 52 -2.50 7.11 -3.80
N PRO A 53 -1.93 7.97 -4.65
CA PRO A 53 -2.41 8.18 -6.01
C PRO A 53 -2.35 6.90 -6.86
N ARG A 54 -1.45 5.96 -6.54
CA ARG A 54 -1.37 4.66 -7.21
C ARG A 54 -2.60 3.80 -6.88
N TYR A 55 -3.06 3.83 -5.63
CA TYR A 55 -4.33 3.20 -5.24
C TYR A 55 -5.50 3.80 -6.01
N THR A 56 -5.58 5.13 -6.07
CA THR A 56 -6.66 5.83 -6.80
C THR A 56 -6.73 5.39 -8.25
N SER A 57 -5.59 5.38 -8.95
CA SER A 57 -5.52 4.93 -10.35
C SER A 57 -5.94 3.46 -10.53
N GLN A 58 -5.52 2.58 -9.63
CA GLN A 58 -5.92 1.17 -9.65
C GLN A 58 -7.42 1.00 -9.42
N ARG A 59 -7.99 1.74 -8.47
CA ARG A 59 -9.43 1.72 -8.19
C ARG A 59 -10.26 2.25 -9.35
N GLU A 60 -9.86 3.35 -9.98
CA GLU A 60 -10.50 3.89 -11.19
C GLU A 60 -10.48 2.89 -12.33
N PHE A 61 -9.34 2.23 -12.54
CA PHE A 61 -9.22 1.14 -13.52
C PHE A 61 -10.18 0.00 -13.21
N ALA A 62 -10.25 -0.47 -11.96
CA ALA A 62 -11.13 -1.54 -11.55
C ALA A 62 -12.61 -1.19 -11.72
N LEU A 63 -13.02 0.02 -11.34
CA LEU A 63 -14.38 0.52 -11.56
C LEU A 63 -14.80 0.48 -13.04
N LYS A 64 -13.85 0.69 -13.94
CA LYS A 64 -14.11 0.69 -15.38
C LYS A 64 -14.12 -0.71 -15.98
N HIS A 65 -13.27 -1.61 -15.52
CA HIS A 65 -13.00 -2.88 -16.20
C HIS A 65 -13.49 -4.13 -15.45
N MET A 66 -13.76 -4.03 -14.15
CA MET A 66 -14.16 -5.15 -13.30
C MET A 66 -15.17 -4.74 -12.20
N PRO A 67 -16.21 -3.95 -12.51
CA PRO A 67 -17.14 -3.42 -11.49
C PRO A 67 -17.95 -4.52 -10.79
N ASP A 68 -18.14 -5.66 -11.44
CA ASP A 68 -18.96 -6.77 -10.94
C ASP A 68 -18.15 -7.85 -10.21
N ASP A 69 -16.81 -7.73 -10.18
CA ASP A 69 -15.95 -8.68 -9.49
C ASP A 69 -16.20 -8.66 -7.97
N ASP A 70 -16.40 -9.84 -7.37
CA ASP A 70 -16.76 -9.95 -5.96
C ASP A 70 -15.63 -9.53 -5.03
N LEU A 71 -14.37 -9.79 -5.41
CA LEU A 71 -13.22 -9.37 -4.62
C LEU A 71 -13.03 -7.84 -4.70
N PHE A 72 -13.29 -7.26 -5.86
CA PHE A 72 -13.28 -5.80 -5.99
C PHE A 72 -14.37 -5.14 -5.14
N LYS A 73 -15.59 -5.69 -5.13
CA LYS A 73 -16.69 -5.19 -4.27
C LYS A 73 -16.31 -5.25 -2.81
N LEU A 74 -15.70 -6.35 -2.38
CA LEU A 74 -15.21 -6.51 -1.01
C LEU A 74 -14.19 -5.42 -0.66
N VAL A 75 -13.16 -5.25 -1.49
CA VAL A 75 -12.10 -4.24 -1.25
C VAL A 75 -12.65 -2.82 -1.29
N ASN A 76 -13.67 -2.56 -2.12
CA ASN A 76 -14.35 -1.26 -2.13
C ASN A 76 -15.10 -1.00 -0.81
N THR A 77 -15.79 -2.02 -0.26
CA THR A 77 -16.44 -1.90 1.06
C THR A 77 -15.42 -1.67 2.17
N VAL A 78 -14.28 -2.38 2.13
CA VAL A 78 -13.17 -2.14 3.07
C VAL A 78 -12.64 -0.70 2.97
N TYR A 79 -12.55 -0.16 1.76
CA TYR A 79 -12.13 1.23 1.54
C TYR A 79 -13.08 2.25 2.17
N GLU A 80 -14.38 1.99 2.15
CA GLU A 80 -15.39 2.89 2.73
C GLU A 80 -15.36 2.89 4.27
N VAL A 81 -15.06 1.75 4.87
CA VAL A 81 -15.10 1.56 6.34
C VAL A 81 -13.78 1.90 7.02
N MET A 82 -12.67 1.41 6.46
CA MET A 82 -11.39 1.36 7.16
C MET A 82 -10.80 2.72 7.55
N PRO A 83 -10.88 3.78 6.72
CA PRO A 83 -10.37 5.10 7.11
C PRO A 83 -11.06 5.66 8.36
N GLY A 84 -12.36 5.38 8.53
CA GLY A 84 -13.12 5.75 9.72
C GLY A 84 -12.59 5.07 10.98
N VAL A 85 -12.46 3.74 10.94
CA VAL A 85 -11.96 2.93 12.05
C VAL A 85 -10.53 3.34 12.45
N LEU A 86 -9.65 3.51 11.47
CA LEU A 86 -8.25 3.90 11.75
C LEU A 86 -8.13 5.32 12.30
N THR A 87 -9.01 6.23 11.89
CA THR A 87 -9.08 7.58 12.42
C THR A 87 -9.55 7.57 13.88
N GLU A 88 -10.58 6.80 14.19
CA GLU A 88 -11.11 6.64 15.55
C GLU A 88 -10.07 5.99 16.47
N HIS A 89 -9.37 4.95 15.99
CA HIS A 89 -8.28 4.31 16.73
C HIS A 89 -7.13 5.28 17.07
N GLY A 90 -6.87 6.27 16.24
CA GLY A 90 -6.00 7.42 16.52
C GLY A 90 -4.49 7.18 16.51
N LYS A 91 -4.02 5.93 16.36
CA LYS A 91 -2.58 5.61 16.35
C LYS A 91 -1.93 5.72 14.97
N THR A 92 -2.73 5.73 13.90
CA THR A 92 -2.26 5.75 12.52
C THR A 92 -2.17 7.17 11.99
N LYS A 93 -0.99 7.63 11.59
CA LYS A 93 -0.77 8.98 11.02
C LYS A 93 -1.43 9.18 9.65
N ASN A 94 -1.63 8.11 8.91
CA ASN A 94 -2.31 8.10 7.63
C ASN A 94 -3.32 6.94 7.61
N PRO A 95 -4.62 7.19 7.77
CA PRO A 95 -5.64 6.14 7.78
C PRO A 95 -6.06 5.67 6.38
N TYR A 96 -5.49 6.24 5.32
CA TYR A 96 -5.89 5.96 3.94
C TYR A 96 -5.13 4.78 3.34
N PRO A 97 -5.70 4.13 2.31
CA PRO A 97 -5.07 3.00 1.64
C PRO A 97 -3.81 3.40 0.88
N ASN A 98 -2.87 2.47 0.81
CA ASN A 98 -1.69 2.53 -0.03
C ASN A 98 -1.85 1.59 -1.26
N VAL A 99 -0.81 1.48 -2.08
CA VAL A 99 -0.84 0.69 -3.32
C VAL A 99 -1.14 -0.78 -3.08
N ASP A 100 -0.73 -1.34 -1.94
CA ASP A 100 -0.82 -2.78 -1.67
C ASP A 100 -2.26 -3.22 -1.36
N SER A 101 -3.14 -2.31 -0.97
CA SER A 101 -4.54 -2.63 -0.70
C SER A 101 -5.35 -2.99 -1.95
N HIS A 102 -4.85 -2.71 -3.16
CA HIS A 102 -5.59 -2.97 -4.39
C HIS A 102 -4.80 -3.74 -5.46
N SER A 103 -3.48 -3.70 -5.46
CA SER A 103 -2.66 -4.30 -6.52
C SER A 103 -2.90 -5.80 -6.69
N GLY A 104 -3.05 -6.54 -5.58
CA GLY A 104 -3.34 -7.98 -5.60
C GLY A 104 -4.71 -8.33 -6.21
N VAL A 105 -5.71 -7.48 -6.03
CA VAL A 105 -7.05 -7.67 -6.60
C VAL A 105 -6.99 -7.65 -8.12
N LEU A 106 -6.28 -6.68 -8.70
CA LEU A 106 -6.10 -6.57 -10.15
C LEU A 106 -5.35 -7.79 -10.71
N LEU A 107 -4.25 -8.18 -10.08
CA LEU A 107 -3.45 -9.32 -10.52
C LEU A 107 -4.27 -10.61 -10.50
N LYS A 108 -5.04 -10.85 -9.44
CA LYS A 108 -5.92 -12.01 -9.35
C LYS A 108 -7.01 -12.01 -10.42
N TYR A 109 -7.64 -10.87 -10.66
CA TYR A 109 -8.68 -10.74 -11.70
C TYR A 109 -8.14 -11.12 -13.08
N TYR A 110 -6.91 -10.74 -13.40
CA TYR A 110 -6.25 -11.11 -14.66
C TYR A 110 -5.56 -12.48 -14.63
N GLY A 111 -5.86 -13.33 -13.65
CA GLY A 111 -5.47 -14.74 -13.61
C GLY A 111 -4.08 -15.03 -13.01
N LEU A 112 -3.43 -14.05 -12.38
CA LEU A 112 -2.20 -14.31 -11.63
C LEU A 112 -2.54 -14.76 -10.21
N GLU A 113 -2.55 -16.06 -9.99
CA GLU A 113 -2.89 -16.67 -8.69
C GLU A 113 -1.67 -17.03 -7.83
N GLN A 114 -0.47 -16.83 -8.35
CA GLN A 114 0.79 -17.09 -7.64
C GLN A 114 1.10 -15.90 -6.70
N TYR A 115 0.44 -15.85 -5.55
CA TYR A 115 0.50 -14.74 -4.59
C TYR A 115 1.91 -14.43 -4.10
N ASP A 116 2.79 -15.43 -3.99
CA ASP A 116 4.19 -15.27 -3.58
C ASP A 116 4.99 -14.37 -4.55
N TYR A 117 4.55 -14.28 -5.82
CA TYR A 117 5.20 -13.44 -6.82
C TYR A 117 4.73 -11.98 -6.82
N TYR A 118 3.70 -11.61 -6.07
CA TYR A 118 3.20 -10.23 -6.05
C TYR A 118 4.26 -9.25 -5.56
N THR A 119 4.97 -9.60 -4.49
CA THR A 119 6.10 -8.80 -4.00
C THR A 119 7.26 -8.77 -4.99
N VAL A 120 7.52 -9.86 -5.69
CA VAL A 120 8.55 -9.93 -6.74
C VAL A 120 8.22 -8.98 -7.89
N LEU A 121 6.99 -8.99 -8.39
CA LEU A 121 6.53 -8.07 -9.44
C LEU A 121 6.68 -6.61 -9.04
N PHE A 122 6.31 -6.28 -7.80
CA PHE A 122 6.53 -4.95 -7.25
C PHE A 122 8.02 -4.59 -7.23
N GLY A 123 8.86 -5.51 -6.76
CA GLY A 123 10.32 -5.35 -6.71
C GLY A 123 10.93 -5.12 -8.09
N VAL A 124 10.50 -5.89 -9.10
CA VAL A 124 10.94 -5.73 -10.49
C VAL A 124 10.53 -4.36 -11.03
N GLY A 125 9.27 -3.96 -10.85
CA GLY A 125 8.79 -2.64 -11.28
C GLY A 125 9.58 -1.48 -10.66
N ARG A 126 9.95 -1.59 -9.38
CA ARG A 126 10.77 -0.60 -8.69
C ARG A 126 12.22 -0.60 -9.18
N ALA A 127 12.77 -1.78 -9.49
CA ALA A 127 14.14 -1.92 -9.96
C ALA A 127 14.42 -1.11 -11.22
N PHE A 128 13.48 -1.03 -12.16
CA PHE A 128 13.64 -0.20 -13.36
C PHE A 128 13.91 1.26 -13.03
N GLY A 129 13.11 1.85 -12.14
CA GLY A 129 13.29 3.26 -11.74
C GLY A 129 14.59 3.49 -10.98
N VAL A 130 14.88 2.63 -10.00
CA VAL A 130 16.10 2.76 -9.17
C VAL A 130 17.37 2.56 -10.00
N LEU A 131 17.40 1.57 -10.90
CA LEU A 131 18.54 1.31 -11.76
C LEU A 131 18.74 2.42 -12.80
N ALA A 132 17.66 3.00 -13.34
CA ALA A 132 17.76 4.15 -14.22
C ALA A 132 18.39 5.37 -13.51
N GLN A 133 17.95 5.66 -12.28
CA GLN A 133 18.55 6.72 -11.47
C GLN A 133 20.03 6.44 -11.18
N LEU A 134 20.36 5.23 -10.77
CA LEU A 134 21.73 4.83 -10.47
C LEU A 134 22.62 4.96 -11.72
N PHE A 135 22.11 4.58 -12.89
CA PHE A 135 22.83 4.72 -14.16
C PHE A 135 23.18 6.17 -14.44
N TRP A 136 22.21 7.08 -14.36
CA TRP A 136 22.42 8.52 -14.57
C TRP A 136 23.37 9.11 -13.53
N ASP A 137 23.22 8.77 -12.26
CA ASP A 137 24.11 9.18 -11.18
C ASP A 137 25.59 8.85 -11.52
N ARG A 138 25.83 7.61 -11.94
CA ARG A 138 27.17 7.14 -12.30
C ARG A 138 27.69 7.77 -13.59
N ALA A 139 26.83 7.90 -14.60
CA ALA A 139 27.21 8.50 -15.89
C ALA A 139 27.60 9.97 -15.73
N LEU A 140 26.89 10.72 -14.89
CA LEU A 140 27.12 12.14 -14.62
C LEU A 140 28.12 12.38 -13.47
N LYS A 141 28.57 11.32 -12.79
CA LYS A 141 29.47 11.40 -11.63
C LYS A 141 28.91 12.30 -10.52
N LEU A 142 27.61 12.23 -10.27
CA LEU A 142 26.95 13.02 -9.24
C LEU A 142 27.36 12.56 -7.83
N PRO A 143 27.39 13.47 -6.85
CA PRO A 143 27.60 13.11 -5.46
C PRO A 143 26.41 12.30 -4.91
N LEU A 144 26.62 11.59 -3.79
CA LEU A 144 25.55 10.90 -3.11
C LEU A 144 24.47 11.87 -2.63
N GLU A 145 23.26 11.73 -3.15
CA GLU A 145 22.12 12.54 -2.75
C GLU A 145 21.27 11.80 -1.71
N ARG A 146 20.91 12.49 -0.64
CA ARG A 146 19.96 12.04 0.38
C ARG A 146 18.82 13.04 0.50
N PRO A 147 17.80 12.96 -0.37
CA PRO A 147 16.67 13.84 -0.28
C PRO A 147 15.95 13.65 1.07
N LYS A 148 15.60 14.77 1.70
CA LYS A 148 14.79 14.80 2.92
C LYS A 148 13.46 15.47 2.62
N SER A 149 12.38 14.92 3.16
CA SER A 149 11.10 15.62 3.16
C SER A 149 11.15 16.76 4.17
N VAL A 150 10.86 17.96 3.71
CA VAL A 150 10.80 19.16 4.55
C VAL A 150 9.40 19.78 4.48
N THR A 151 8.99 20.49 5.54
CA THR A 151 7.70 21.19 5.58
C THR A 151 7.83 22.58 4.95
N SER A 152 6.70 23.15 4.55
CA SER A 152 6.64 24.54 4.06
C SER A 152 7.15 25.53 5.12
N ASP A 153 6.87 25.29 6.41
CA ASP A 153 7.35 26.12 7.51
C ASP A 153 8.87 26.07 7.64
N TRP A 154 9.44 24.88 7.47
CA TRP A 154 10.88 24.71 7.44
C TRP A 154 11.50 25.51 6.28
N LEU A 155 10.93 25.41 5.08
CA LEU A 155 11.39 26.16 3.91
C LEU A 155 11.31 27.67 4.15
N THR A 156 10.19 28.16 4.67
CA THR A 156 9.99 29.56 4.98
C THR A 156 11.05 30.08 5.98
N LYS A 157 11.33 29.29 7.01
CA LYS A 157 12.37 29.62 7.98
C LYS A 157 13.76 29.60 7.34
N PHE A 158 14.06 28.56 6.56
CA PHE A 158 15.35 28.41 5.90
C PHE A 158 15.67 29.61 5.00
N PHE A 159 14.73 30.07 4.16
CA PHE A 159 14.96 31.23 3.28
C PHE A 159 15.00 32.56 4.05
N LYS A 160 14.35 32.68 5.19
CA LYS A 160 14.54 33.83 6.08
C LYS A 160 15.93 33.90 6.66
N ASP A 161 16.45 32.75 7.08
CA ASP A 161 17.78 32.66 7.71
C ASP A 161 18.91 32.67 6.64
N ASN A 162 18.60 32.37 5.39
CA ASN A 162 19.53 32.31 4.26
C ASN A 162 18.99 33.09 3.05
N PRO A 163 18.96 34.43 3.11
CA PRO A 163 18.34 35.24 2.04
C PRO A 163 19.03 35.09 0.68
N ASP A 164 20.32 34.73 0.64
CA ASP A 164 21.07 34.51 -0.59
C ASP A 164 20.89 33.10 -1.20
N GLY A 165 20.09 32.25 -0.59
CA GLY A 165 19.82 30.90 -1.01
C GLY A 165 20.92 29.90 -0.67
N LEU A 166 20.90 28.75 -1.32
CA LEU A 166 21.98 27.75 -1.26
C LEU A 166 23.11 28.20 -2.19
N LYS A 167 24.25 28.52 -1.61
CA LYS A 167 25.51 28.70 -2.35
C LYS A 167 26.17 27.37 -2.65
#